data_f528256c752443ee28d1c3aa6f682474
#
_entry.id   f528256c752443ee28d1c3aa6f682474
#
_cell.length_a   1.000
_cell.length_b   1.000
_cell.length_c   1.000
_cell.angle_alpha   90.00
_cell.angle_beta   90.00
_cell.angle_gamma   90.00
#
_symmetry.space_group_name_H-M   'P 1'
#
loop_
_entity.id
_entity.type
_entity.pdbx_description
1 polymer ?
#
loop_
_entity_poly.entity_id
_entity_poly.type
_entity_poly.pdbx_seq_one_letter_code
_entity_poly.pdbx_strand_id
1 'polypeptide(L)'
;YFSRDFFEVYVVDLKQGSYEIIRSAERYGNYIKNLTGDFVQLMELAIVSWTKPPYRDMFRQLIDMEDIKKQFDTGTKKIEFIYESYDEKWKSLQCFPVPEYGPGNEKMIFALQDYTEEMQIRTNEVLASEAMNSIYTLVAFRDYEANRYECIHSADKFLSELPDKGSYDDL
;
A
#
# COMPACT_ATOMS: atom_id res chain seq x y z
N TYR A 1 -8.33 17.22 -1.03
CA TYR A 1 -8.40 16.93 0.42
C TYR A 1 -7.57 15.69 0.70
N PHE A 2 -6.37 15.88 1.29
CA PHE A 2 -5.56 14.75 1.75
C PHE A 2 -6.20 14.20 3.02
N SER A 3 -6.32 12.86 3.11
CA SER A 3 -6.77 12.18 4.32
C SER A 3 -5.93 12.65 5.52
N ARG A 4 -6.54 12.72 6.71
CA ARG A 4 -5.82 13.01 7.96
C ARG A 4 -4.79 11.95 8.30
N ASP A 5 -4.86 10.81 7.64
CA ASP A 5 -4.03 9.64 7.90
C ASP A 5 -2.59 9.78 7.37
N PHE A 6 -2.35 10.70 6.41
CA PHE A 6 -0.99 10.97 5.93
C PHE A 6 -0.25 11.91 6.88
N PHE A 7 0.86 11.45 7.41
CA PHE A 7 1.72 12.25 8.29
C PHE A 7 2.80 13.04 7.54
N GLU A 8 3.18 12.60 6.34
CA GLU A 8 4.10 13.27 5.43
C GLU A 8 3.41 13.44 4.07
N VAL A 9 3.46 14.64 3.50
CA VAL A 9 2.93 14.94 2.16
C VAL A 9 3.81 15.97 1.48
N TYR A 10 4.28 15.64 0.29
CA TYR A 10 5.09 16.50 -0.56
C TYR A 10 4.43 16.64 -1.93
N VAL A 11 4.63 17.80 -2.56
CA VAL A 11 4.44 17.96 -4.01
C VAL A 11 5.82 17.97 -4.64
N VAL A 12 6.04 17.08 -5.59
CA VAL A 12 7.33 16.86 -6.24
C VAL A 12 7.22 17.17 -7.72
N ASP A 13 8.14 17.98 -8.23
CA ASP A 13 8.30 18.23 -9.65
C ASP A 13 9.17 17.12 -10.26
N LEU A 14 8.56 16.28 -11.10
CA LEU A 14 9.23 15.11 -11.70
C LEU A 14 10.32 15.49 -12.72
N LYS A 15 10.26 16.70 -13.27
CA LYS A 15 11.24 17.18 -14.23
C LYS A 15 12.44 17.84 -13.56
N GLN A 16 12.21 18.57 -12.47
CA GLN A 16 13.26 19.33 -11.79
C GLN A 16 13.84 18.59 -10.59
N GLY A 17 13.14 17.54 -10.09
CA GLY A 17 13.49 16.86 -8.85
C GLY A 17 13.30 17.71 -7.59
N SER A 18 12.70 18.88 -7.70
CA SER A 18 12.40 19.75 -6.57
C SER A 18 11.11 19.34 -5.86
N TYR A 19 10.99 19.71 -4.58
CA TYR A 19 9.79 19.38 -3.81
C TYR A 19 9.33 20.54 -2.92
N GLU A 20 8.03 20.54 -2.63
CA GLU A 20 7.38 21.41 -1.66
C GLU A 20 6.74 20.57 -0.57
N ILE A 21 6.96 20.96 0.69
CA ILE A 21 6.39 20.27 1.86
C ILE A 21 4.99 20.80 2.12
N ILE A 22 3.97 19.96 1.97
CA ILE A 22 2.59 20.29 2.30
C ILE A 22 2.27 19.92 3.75
N ARG A 23 2.80 18.77 4.20
CA ARG A 23 2.69 18.30 5.57
C ARG A 23 3.94 17.53 5.96
N SER A 24 4.42 17.73 7.17
CA SER A 24 5.50 16.94 7.75
C SER A 24 5.29 16.79 9.25
N ALA A 25 5.56 15.59 9.77
CA ALA A 25 5.56 15.35 11.19
C ALA A 25 6.69 16.14 11.88
N GLU A 26 6.42 16.71 13.05
CA GLU A 26 7.38 17.57 13.76
C GLU A 26 8.75 16.93 13.96
N ARG A 27 8.80 15.62 14.20
CA ARG A 27 10.04 14.87 14.42
C ARG A 27 10.98 14.85 13.21
N TYR A 28 10.46 15.04 12.00
CA TYR A 28 11.24 15.07 10.76
C TYR A 28 11.54 16.50 10.28
N GLY A 29 10.73 17.47 10.70
CA GLY A 29 10.80 18.84 10.22
C GLY A 29 12.14 19.53 10.38
N ASN A 30 12.92 19.19 11.42
CA ASN A 30 14.25 19.78 11.64
C ASN A 30 15.33 19.16 10.73
N TYR A 31 15.19 17.92 10.33
CA TYR A 31 16.09 17.26 9.36
C TYR A 31 15.85 17.77 7.95
N ILE A 32 14.59 17.90 7.58
CA ILE A 32 14.16 18.27 6.22
C ILE A 32 14.47 19.72 5.89
N LYS A 33 14.37 20.63 6.87
CA LYS A 33 14.62 22.07 6.69
C LYS A 33 16.05 22.41 6.26
N ASN A 34 17.00 21.52 6.50
CA ASN A 34 18.42 21.71 6.14
C ASN A 34 18.82 21.02 4.83
N LEU A 35 17.89 20.36 4.16
CA LEU A 35 18.14 19.68 2.89
C LEU A 35 17.88 20.63 1.70
N THR A 36 18.67 20.49 0.67
CA THR A 36 18.80 21.39 -0.47
C THR A 36 17.66 21.34 -1.50
N GLY A 37 16.44 20.95 -1.14
CA GLY A 37 15.29 20.95 -2.05
C GLY A 37 15.33 19.90 -3.15
N ASP A 38 16.27 18.95 -3.11
CA ASP A 38 16.37 17.80 -4.00
C ASP A 38 15.64 16.59 -3.39
N PHE A 39 14.59 16.14 -4.07
CA PHE A 39 13.76 15.05 -3.59
C PHE A 39 14.49 13.69 -3.53
N VAL A 40 15.39 13.43 -4.48
CA VAL A 40 16.16 12.17 -4.50
C VAL A 40 17.10 12.11 -3.28
N GLN A 41 17.77 13.21 -2.96
CA GLN A 41 18.61 13.29 -1.76
C GLN A 41 17.81 13.12 -0.47
N LEU A 42 16.62 13.72 -0.40
CA LEU A 42 15.71 13.55 0.73
C LEU A 42 15.33 12.09 0.90
N MET A 43 14.98 11.41 -0.19
CA MET A 43 14.57 10.00 -0.15
C MET A 43 15.72 9.06 0.16
N GLU A 44 16.93 9.29 -0.37
CA GLU A 44 18.10 8.51 0.01
C GLU A 44 18.38 8.58 1.52
N LEU A 45 18.26 9.77 2.10
CA LEU A 45 18.38 9.90 3.56
C LEU A 45 17.29 9.10 4.29
N ALA A 46 16.06 9.16 3.83
CA ALA A 46 14.94 8.41 4.39
C ALA A 46 15.16 6.89 4.29
N ILE A 47 15.61 6.42 3.13
CA ILE A 47 15.92 5.00 2.87
C ILE A 47 16.98 4.49 3.83
N VAL A 48 18.10 5.22 3.96
CA VAL A 48 19.21 4.79 4.80
C VAL A 48 18.87 4.87 6.29
N SER A 49 18.18 5.93 6.72
CA SER A 49 17.96 6.22 8.14
C SER A 49 16.75 5.51 8.73
N TRP A 50 15.69 5.28 7.95
CA TRP A 50 14.40 4.83 8.50
C TRP A 50 13.85 3.55 7.89
N THR A 51 14.39 3.08 6.74
CA THR A 51 13.88 1.89 6.07
C THR A 51 14.73 0.66 6.38
N LYS A 52 14.10 -0.45 6.79
CA LYS A 52 14.81 -1.71 7.02
C LYS A 52 15.50 -2.20 5.74
N PRO A 53 16.70 -2.83 5.85
CA PRO A 53 17.53 -3.22 4.70
C PRO A 53 16.80 -3.98 3.59
N PRO A 54 15.90 -4.95 3.86
CA PRO A 54 15.24 -5.72 2.81
C PRO A 54 14.40 -4.88 1.84
N TYR A 55 13.95 -3.70 2.27
CA TYR A 55 13.06 -2.84 1.47
C TYR A 55 13.79 -1.73 0.71
N ARG A 56 15.10 -1.51 0.98
CA ARG A 56 15.82 -0.33 0.47
C ARG A 56 15.96 -0.29 -1.03
N ASP A 57 16.31 -1.41 -1.64
CA ASP A 57 16.54 -1.45 -3.09
C ASP A 57 15.22 -1.29 -3.86
N MET A 58 14.15 -1.89 -3.35
CA MET A 58 12.81 -1.72 -3.93
C MET A 58 12.33 -0.27 -3.76
N PHE A 59 12.61 0.37 -2.62
CA PHE A 59 12.28 1.76 -2.41
C PHE A 59 13.02 2.68 -3.41
N ARG A 60 14.33 2.44 -3.66
CA ARG A 60 15.11 3.19 -4.66
C ARG A 60 14.54 3.07 -6.06
N GLN A 61 14.16 1.87 -6.46
CA GLN A 61 13.52 1.65 -7.76
C GLN A 61 12.19 2.41 -7.88
N LEU A 62 11.43 2.45 -6.80
CA LEU A 62 10.11 3.08 -6.80
C LEU A 62 10.17 4.61 -6.87
N ILE A 63 11.25 5.24 -6.39
CA ILE A 63 11.43 6.71 -6.44
C ILE A 63 12.17 7.18 -7.68
N ASP A 64 12.42 6.31 -8.65
CA ASP A 64 12.96 6.71 -9.95
C ASP A 64 11.95 7.64 -10.66
N MET A 65 12.35 8.90 -10.82
CA MET A 65 11.49 9.97 -11.35
C MET A 65 11.05 9.70 -12.79
N GLU A 66 11.93 9.12 -13.60
CA GLU A 66 11.63 8.83 -15.01
C GLU A 66 10.62 7.68 -15.11
N ASP A 67 10.79 6.66 -14.28
CA ASP A 67 9.86 5.53 -14.25
C ASP A 67 8.49 5.94 -13.71
N ILE A 68 8.45 6.74 -12.65
CA ILE A 68 7.20 7.32 -12.11
C ILE A 68 6.49 8.13 -13.19
N LYS A 69 7.23 9.03 -13.86
CA LYS A 69 6.68 9.85 -14.94
C LYS A 69 6.10 8.99 -16.05
N LYS A 70 6.82 7.97 -16.51
CA LYS A 70 6.37 7.05 -17.55
C LYS A 70 5.08 6.31 -17.14
N GLN A 71 4.98 5.87 -15.89
CA GLN A 71 3.77 5.23 -15.38
C GLN A 71 2.57 6.19 -15.40
N PHE A 72 2.75 7.44 -14.97
CA PHE A 72 1.70 8.45 -15.00
C PHE A 72 1.31 8.84 -16.44
N ASP A 73 2.27 8.97 -17.34
CA ASP A 73 2.04 9.25 -18.76
C ASP A 73 1.22 8.12 -19.44
N THR A 74 1.33 6.88 -18.94
CA THR A 74 0.51 5.73 -19.41
C THR A 74 -0.83 5.59 -18.70
N GLY A 75 -1.18 6.51 -17.79
CA GLY A 75 -2.48 6.57 -17.13
C GLY A 75 -2.55 5.91 -15.76
N THR A 76 -1.42 5.51 -15.17
CA THR A 76 -1.38 5.04 -13.78
C THR A 76 -1.84 6.17 -12.85
N LYS A 77 -2.79 5.88 -11.97
CA LYS A 77 -3.38 6.87 -11.06
C LYS A 77 -2.79 6.84 -9.66
N LYS A 78 -2.14 5.75 -9.31
CA LYS A 78 -1.52 5.55 -7.99
C LYS A 78 -0.40 4.54 -8.10
N ILE A 79 0.73 4.85 -7.49
CA ILE A 79 1.82 3.92 -7.21
C ILE A 79 1.87 3.77 -5.69
N GLU A 80 1.98 2.55 -5.18
CA GLU A 80 1.99 2.28 -3.75
C GLU A 80 3.09 1.29 -3.39
N PHE A 81 3.75 1.56 -2.27
CA PHE A 81 4.77 0.70 -1.70
C PHE A 81 4.61 0.58 -0.19
N ILE A 82 4.52 -0.65 0.30
CA ILE A 82 4.41 -0.95 1.72
C ILE A 82 5.74 -1.51 2.19
N TYR A 83 6.27 -0.94 3.27
CA TYR A 83 7.56 -1.35 3.82
C TYR A 83 7.57 -1.24 5.35
N GLU A 84 8.50 -1.96 5.96
CA GLU A 84 8.73 -1.89 7.39
C GLU A 84 9.89 -0.93 7.71
N SER A 85 9.64 -0.01 8.63
CA SER A 85 10.62 0.96 9.11
C SER A 85 11.37 0.45 10.35
N TYR A 86 12.48 1.10 10.73
CA TYR A 86 13.29 0.71 11.88
C TYR A 86 12.57 0.83 13.24
N ASP A 87 11.50 1.62 13.31
CA ASP A 87 10.63 1.71 14.50
C ASP A 87 9.61 0.56 14.57
N GLU A 88 9.82 -0.50 13.78
CA GLU A 88 8.97 -1.70 13.71
C GLU A 88 7.53 -1.41 13.29
N LYS A 89 7.33 -0.31 12.58
CA LYS A 89 6.05 0.09 12.03
C LYS A 89 5.99 -0.14 10.53
N TRP A 90 4.84 -0.54 10.07
CA TRP A 90 4.55 -0.57 8.65
C TRP A 90 4.18 0.81 8.13
N LYS A 91 4.70 1.15 6.98
CA LYS A 91 4.44 2.41 6.28
C LYS A 91 3.92 2.12 4.89
N SER A 92 2.92 2.90 4.46
CA SER A 92 2.51 2.96 3.06
C SER A 92 2.98 4.28 2.46
N LEU A 93 3.80 4.17 1.42
CA LEU A 93 4.21 5.26 0.56
C LEU A 93 3.31 5.24 -0.65
N GLN A 94 2.74 6.38 -0.99
CA GLN A 94 1.82 6.51 -2.11
C GLN A 94 2.22 7.70 -2.97
N CYS A 95 2.28 7.48 -4.29
CA CYS A 95 2.51 8.53 -5.28
C CYS A 95 1.27 8.68 -6.15
N PHE A 96 0.81 9.91 -6.33
CA PHE A 96 -0.32 10.25 -7.18
C PHE A 96 0.08 11.36 -8.15
N PRO A 97 -0.37 11.33 -9.41
CA PRO A 97 -0.27 12.52 -10.25
C PRO A 97 -1.11 13.65 -9.66
N VAL A 98 -0.64 14.89 -9.76
CA VAL A 98 -1.46 16.04 -9.35
C VAL A 98 -2.70 16.17 -10.24
N PRO A 99 -3.77 16.85 -9.78
CA PRO A 99 -4.85 17.25 -10.68
C PRO A 99 -4.28 18.02 -11.88
N GLU A 100 -4.80 17.75 -13.07
CA GLU A 100 -4.31 18.35 -14.34
C GLU A 100 -2.86 17.95 -14.68
N TYR A 101 -2.42 16.76 -14.24
CA TYR A 101 -1.12 16.21 -14.65
C TYR A 101 -1.03 16.11 -16.17
N GLY A 102 0.08 16.58 -16.74
CA GLY A 102 0.33 16.54 -18.18
C GLY A 102 1.52 17.40 -18.58
N PRO A 103 1.74 17.60 -19.88
CA PRO A 103 2.85 18.42 -20.38
C PRO A 103 2.87 19.81 -19.77
N GLY A 104 3.97 20.16 -19.09
CA GLY A 104 4.13 21.43 -18.39
C GLY A 104 3.62 21.44 -16.95
N ASN A 105 2.93 20.37 -16.47
CA ASN A 105 2.54 20.18 -15.09
C ASN A 105 2.85 18.75 -14.63
N GLU A 106 4.10 18.34 -14.81
CA GLU A 106 4.60 16.99 -14.51
C GLU A 106 4.96 16.90 -13.03
N LYS A 107 3.95 16.99 -12.17
CA LYS A 107 4.12 16.94 -10.71
C LYS A 107 3.38 15.75 -10.11
N MET A 108 3.92 15.25 -9.00
CA MET A 108 3.27 14.22 -8.20
C MET A 108 3.04 14.69 -6.77
N ILE A 109 2.08 14.06 -6.13
CA ILE A 109 1.90 14.07 -4.68
C ILE A 109 2.56 12.81 -4.16
N PHE A 110 3.52 12.97 -3.28
CA PHE A 110 4.16 11.90 -2.53
C PHE A 110 3.65 11.94 -1.09
N ALA A 111 3.10 10.85 -0.61
CA ALA A 111 2.45 10.81 0.69
C ALA A 111 2.83 9.54 1.46
N LEU A 112 3.07 9.69 2.78
CA LEU A 112 3.33 8.58 3.71
C LEU A 112 2.26 8.52 4.80
N GLN A 113 1.82 7.29 5.09
CA GLN A 113 0.94 7.01 6.21
C GLN A 113 1.48 5.85 7.07
N ASP A 114 1.06 5.80 8.33
CA ASP A 114 1.22 4.61 9.17
C ASP A 114 0.23 3.54 8.68
N TYR A 115 0.74 2.36 8.38
CA TYR A 115 -0.02 1.23 7.83
C TYR A 115 0.03 0.01 8.77
N THR A 116 0.42 0.23 10.02
CA THR A 116 0.67 -0.85 10.99
C THR A 116 -0.60 -1.59 11.37
N GLU A 117 -1.69 -0.86 11.59
CA GLU A 117 -2.99 -1.45 11.97
C GLU A 117 -3.55 -2.30 10.82
N GLU A 118 -3.52 -1.80 9.60
CA GLU A 118 -3.99 -2.51 8.42
C GLU A 118 -3.18 -3.78 8.15
N MET A 119 -1.85 -3.72 8.36
CA MET A 119 -1.00 -4.89 8.23
C MET A 119 -1.26 -5.93 9.32
N GLN A 120 -1.57 -5.52 10.55
CA GLN A 120 -1.96 -6.44 11.62
C GLN A 120 -3.27 -7.14 11.31
N ILE A 121 -4.28 -6.40 10.83
CA ILE A 121 -5.57 -6.97 10.42
C ILE A 121 -5.34 -8.00 9.30
N ARG A 122 -4.62 -7.63 8.25
CA ARG A 122 -4.32 -8.52 7.12
C ARG A 122 -3.55 -9.77 7.55
N THR A 123 -2.57 -9.64 8.43
CA THR A 123 -1.81 -10.77 8.96
C THR A 123 -2.70 -11.70 9.77
N ASN A 124 -3.57 -11.15 10.61
CA ASN A 124 -4.51 -11.94 11.41
C ASN A 124 -5.53 -12.68 10.52
N GLU A 125 -6.00 -12.05 9.44
CA GLU A 125 -6.88 -12.71 8.46
C GLU A 125 -6.19 -13.88 7.77
N VAL A 126 -4.94 -13.71 7.35
CA VAL A 126 -4.14 -14.81 6.75
C VAL A 126 -3.94 -15.95 7.76
N LEU A 127 -3.51 -15.63 8.99
CA LEU A 127 -3.31 -16.64 10.03
C LEU A 127 -4.61 -17.36 10.39
N ALA A 128 -5.73 -16.65 10.47
CA ALA A 128 -7.04 -17.25 10.70
C ALA A 128 -7.44 -18.21 9.56
N SER A 129 -7.21 -17.78 8.32
CA SER A 129 -7.46 -18.61 7.14
C SER A 129 -6.58 -19.87 7.12
N GLU A 130 -5.28 -19.73 7.40
CA GLU A 130 -4.35 -20.86 7.49
C GLU A 130 -4.74 -21.83 8.62
N ALA A 131 -5.13 -21.30 9.78
CA ALA A 131 -5.62 -22.11 10.89
C ALA A 131 -6.91 -22.87 10.52
N MET A 132 -7.86 -22.21 9.86
CA MET A 132 -9.07 -22.87 9.34
C MET A 132 -8.71 -23.98 8.36
N ASN A 133 -7.85 -23.70 7.40
CA ASN A 133 -7.40 -24.66 6.38
C ASN A 133 -6.69 -25.88 6.99
N SER A 134 -6.03 -25.73 8.13
CA SER A 134 -5.31 -26.82 8.80
C SER A 134 -6.21 -27.69 9.71
N ILE A 135 -7.34 -27.17 10.16
CA ILE A 135 -8.21 -27.82 11.17
C ILE A 135 -9.49 -28.37 10.54
N TYR A 136 -10.04 -27.65 9.54
CA TYR A 136 -11.33 -27.98 8.97
C TYR A 136 -11.22 -28.50 7.54
N THR A 137 -11.88 -29.60 7.25
CA THR A 137 -12.00 -30.13 5.88
C THR A 137 -12.98 -29.29 5.05
N LEU A 138 -13.98 -28.73 5.70
CA LEU A 138 -15.00 -27.89 5.07
C LEU A 138 -15.42 -26.79 6.04
N VAL A 139 -15.47 -25.54 5.56
CA VAL A 139 -16.08 -24.39 6.23
C VAL A 139 -17.08 -23.78 5.29
N ALA A 140 -18.34 -23.76 5.67
CA ALA A 140 -19.40 -23.15 4.88
C ALA A 140 -20.32 -22.31 5.76
N PHE A 141 -20.78 -21.20 5.21
CA PHE A 141 -21.83 -20.37 5.77
C PHE A 141 -23.18 -20.78 5.17
N ARG A 142 -24.21 -20.86 6.01
CA ARG A 142 -25.56 -21.19 5.58
C ARG A 142 -26.56 -20.13 6.05
N ASP A 143 -27.30 -19.61 5.10
CA ASP A 143 -28.47 -18.76 5.35
C ASP A 143 -29.76 -19.61 5.20
N TYR A 144 -30.39 -19.89 6.33
CA TYR A 144 -31.59 -20.71 6.36
C TYR A 144 -32.83 -19.99 5.80
N GLU A 145 -32.89 -18.68 5.95
CA GLU A 145 -34.05 -17.91 5.46
C GLU A 145 -34.01 -17.76 3.93
N ALA A 146 -32.82 -17.54 3.40
CA ALA A 146 -32.63 -17.40 1.96
C ALA A 146 -32.37 -18.74 1.23
N ASN A 147 -32.33 -19.87 1.96
CA ASN A 147 -31.99 -21.21 1.44
C ASN A 147 -30.69 -21.20 0.60
N ARG A 148 -29.64 -20.56 1.11
CA ARG A 148 -28.36 -20.39 0.42
C ARG A 148 -27.22 -20.89 1.27
N TYR A 149 -26.17 -21.36 0.59
CA TYR A 149 -24.88 -21.65 1.22
C TYR A 149 -23.76 -20.91 0.49
N GLU A 150 -22.68 -20.67 1.21
CA GLU A 150 -21.43 -20.15 0.69
C GLU A 150 -20.28 -20.98 1.31
N CYS A 151 -19.52 -21.68 0.46
CA CYS A 151 -18.34 -22.41 0.89
C CYS A 151 -17.18 -21.44 1.05
N ILE A 152 -16.64 -21.35 2.26
CA ILE A 152 -15.48 -20.50 2.58
C ILE A 152 -14.18 -21.26 2.34
N HIS A 153 -14.17 -22.56 2.67
CA HIS A 153 -13.01 -23.44 2.51
C HIS A 153 -13.43 -24.88 2.31
N SER A 154 -12.77 -25.59 1.40
CA SER A 154 -12.86 -27.02 1.25
C SER A 154 -11.48 -27.62 0.96
N ALA A 155 -11.01 -28.49 1.82
CA ALA A 155 -9.79 -29.29 1.63
C ALA A 155 -10.06 -30.62 0.91
N ASP A 156 -11.33 -31.05 0.83
CA ASP A 156 -11.72 -32.27 0.15
C ASP A 156 -11.91 -32.02 -1.35
N LYS A 157 -11.23 -32.82 -2.15
CA LYS A 157 -11.26 -32.70 -3.62
C LYS A 157 -12.67 -32.91 -4.19
N PHE A 158 -13.48 -33.76 -3.56
CA PHE A 158 -14.86 -34.00 -3.98
C PHE A 158 -15.75 -32.78 -3.69
N LEU A 159 -15.58 -32.17 -2.51
CA LEU A 159 -16.34 -30.98 -2.11
C LEU A 159 -15.88 -29.72 -2.86
N SER A 160 -14.64 -29.69 -3.37
CA SER A 160 -14.15 -28.58 -4.21
C SER A 160 -14.78 -28.57 -5.63
N GLU A 161 -15.49 -29.62 -6.02
CA GLU A 161 -16.26 -29.67 -7.26
C GLU A 161 -17.66 -29.07 -7.10
N LEU A 162 -18.09 -28.81 -5.86
CA LEU A 162 -19.36 -28.12 -5.60
C LEU A 162 -19.21 -26.61 -5.88
N PRO A 163 -20.27 -25.96 -6.35
CA PRO A 163 -20.25 -24.51 -6.50
C PRO A 163 -19.95 -23.82 -5.16
N ASP A 164 -19.11 -22.78 -5.18
CA ASP A 164 -18.80 -21.99 -3.99
C ASP A 164 -20.04 -21.38 -3.33
N LYS A 165 -21.08 -21.15 -4.11
CA LYS A 165 -22.39 -20.62 -3.68
C LYS A 165 -23.51 -21.33 -4.41
N GLY A 166 -24.59 -21.61 -3.70
CA GLY A 166 -25.77 -22.23 -4.31
C GLY A 166 -27.00 -22.28 -3.41
N SER A 167 -28.06 -22.92 -3.91
CA SER A 167 -29.21 -23.30 -3.10
C SER A 167 -28.85 -24.56 -2.31
N TYR A 168 -29.28 -24.60 -1.07
CA TYR A 168 -29.05 -25.78 -0.22
C TYR A 168 -29.79 -27.03 -0.74
N ASP A 169 -30.89 -26.84 -1.45
CA ASP A 169 -31.66 -27.94 -2.02
C ASP A 169 -30.96 -28.60 -3.23
N ASP A 170 -29.88 -28.00 -3.73
CA ASP A 170 -29.07 -28.53 -4.84
C ASP A 170 -27.87 -29.35 -4.36
N LEU A 171 -27.65 -29.49 -3.03
CA LEU A 171 -26.63 -30.30 -2.40
C LEU A 171 -27.15 -31.71 -2.10
#